data_c1ed3ccf778a69ad847baceb02075bc6
#
_entry.id   c1ed3ccf778a69ad847baceb02075bc6
#
_cell.length_a   1.000
_cell.length_b   1.000
_cell.length_c   1.000
_cell.angle_alpha   90.00
_cell.angle_beta   90.00
_cell.angle_gamma   90.00
#
_symmetry.space_group_name_H-M   'P 1'
#
loop_
_entity.id
_entity.type
_entity.pdbx_description
1 polymer ?
#
loop_
_entity_poly.entity_id
_entity_poly.type
_entity_poly.pdbx_seq_one_letter_code
_entity_poly.pdbx_strand_id
1 'polypeptide(L)'
;YVSEHYGDDVIIELKWGQGAKDIGGEIQVKSLDYAKFLKERGYVVDPDPTSETIQKAYKSRAIRSFARHSRLGGTDAPTTDDLKQQFMERVEYLRRLGFKRISLKTGAYDMQGLAMALRFAADANLDLVTIDGAGGGTGMSPWNMMEHWGIPSVHLHSKAVEYADTLAEHGLEVPD
;
A
#
# COMPACT_ATOMS: atom_id res chain seq x y z
N TYR A 1 21.00 -4.09 -12.13
CA TYR A 1 21.52 -5.48 -12.10
C TYR A 1 20.41 -6.52 -12.19
N VAL A 2 19.44 -6.55 -11.22
CA VAL A 2 18.37 -7.57 -11.21
C VAL A 2 17.52 -7.48 -12.48
N SER A 3 17.04 -6.30 -12.83
CA SER A 3 16.23 -6.07 -14.03
C SER A 3 16.96 -6.37 -15.34
N GLU A 4 18.26 -6.11 -15.39
CA GLU A 4 19.08 -6.35 -16.58
C GLU A 4 19.38 -7.83 -16.81
N HIS A 5 19.55 -8.62 -15.72
CA HIS A 5 19.98 -10.01 -15.83
C HIS A 5 18.83 -11.02 -15.66
N TYR A 6 17.77 -10.63 -14.95
CA TYR A 6 16.66 -11.50 -14.58
C TYR A 6 15.29 -10.88 -14.84
N GLY A 7 15.21 -9.80 -15.62
CA GLY A 7 13.96 -9.06 -15.84
C GLY A 7 12.81 -9.91 -16.39
N ASP A 8 13.12 -10.99 -17.11
CA ASP A 8 12.13 -11.92 -17.66
C ASP A 8 11.74 -13.04 -16.67
N ASP A 9 12.58 -13.32 -15.69
CA ASP A 9 12.44 -14.47 -14.78
C ASP A 9 11.87 -14.08 -13.42
N VAL A 10 11.81 -12.77 -13.12
CA VAL A 10 11.33 -12.25 -11.84
C VAL A 10 10.05 -11.45 -12.00
N ILE A 11 9.18 -11.57 -11.02
CA ILE A 11 8.06 -10.67 -10.81
C ILE A 11 8.39 -9.73 -9.65
N ILE A 12 8.25 -8.42 -9.85
CA ILE A 12 8.44 -7.47 -8.77
C ILE A 12 7.09 -7.11 -8.15
N GLU A 13 6.97 -7.27 -6.84
CA GLU A 13 5.73 -6.99 -6.14
C GLU A 13 5.72 -5.59 -5.52
N LEU A 14 4.73 -4.79 -5.90
CA LEU A 14 4.36 -3.57 -5.21
C LEU A 14 3.56 -3.94 -3.96
N LYS A 15 4.16 -3.83 -2.81
CA LYS A 15 3.48 -4.08 -1.55
C LYS A 15 2.69 -2.85 -1.12
N TRP A 16 1.42 -2.81 -1.44
CA TRP A 16 0.52 -1.74 -1.05
C TRP A 16 -0.12 -1.98 0.31
N GLY A 17 -0.24 -3.24 0.74
CA GLY A 17 -0.73 -3.63 2.05
C GLY A 17 -0.34 -5.04 2.44
N GLN A 18 -0.83 -5.46 3.58
CA GLN A 18 -0.81 -6.85 4.03
C GLN A 18 -1.93 -7.07 5.06
N GLY A 19 -2.40 -8.31 5.21
CA GLY A 19 -3.58 -8.65 6.00
C GLY A 19 -3.59 -8.16 7.44
N ALA A 20 -2.44 -8.18 8.09
CA ALA A 20 -2.29 -7.75 9.48
C ALA A 20 -1.96 -6.26 9.66
N LYS A 21 -1.79 -5.51 8.58
CA LYS A 21 -1.32 -4.12 8.62
C LYS A 21 -1.83 -3.33 7.42
N ASP A 22 -3.02 -3.10 7.29
CA ASP A 22 -3.76 -2.45 6.21
C ASP A 22 -2.92 -1.64 5.20
N ILE A 23 -2.09 -0.71 5.63
CA ILE A 23 -1.28 0.16 4.79
C ILE A 23 0.19 -0.26 4.82
N GLY A 24 0.65 -1.04 3.83
CA GLY A 24 2.04 -1.25 3.41
C GLY A 24 3.17 -1.35 4.43
N GLY A 25 2.89 -1.77 5.65
CA GLY A 25 3.91 -1.94 6.70
C GLY A 25 4.19 -0.65 7.46
N GLU A 26 3.44 -0.45 8.51
CA GLU A 26 3.71 0.57 9.51
C GLU A 26 5.02 0.29 10.22
N ILE A 27 5.95 1.25 10.19
CA ILE A 27 7.18 1.19 10.96
C ILE A 27 7.14 2.28 12.03
N GLN A 28 7.29 1.85 13.28
CA GLN A 28 7.38 2.79 14.38
C GLN A 28 8.73 3.52 14.39
N VAL A 29 8.69 4.83 14.36
CA VAL A 29 9.84 5.74 14.38
C VAL A 29 9.85 6.49 15.69
N LYS A 30 10.86 6.27 16.53
CA LYS A 30 10.95 6.90 17.85
C LYS A 30 11.66 8.26 17.86
N SER A 31 12.42 8.59 16.82
CA SER A 31 13.17 9.83 16.71
C SER A 31 12.44 10.85 15.86
N LEU A 32 12.27 12.05 16.37
CA LEU A 32 11.69 13.18 15.60
C LEU A 32 12.54 13.53 14.38
N ASP A 33 13.87 13.54 14.52
CA ASP A 33 14.77 13.90 13.42
C ASP A 33 14.73 12.85 12.32
N TYR A 34 14.66 11.56 12.70
CA TYR A 34 14.50 10.47 11.73
C TYR A 34 13.12 10.50 11.08
N ALA A 35 12.07 10.87 11.81
CA ALA A 35 10.73 11.05 11.25
C ALA A 35 10.70 12.18 10.19
N LYS A 36 11.34 13.32 10.46
CA LYS A 36 11.51 14.41 9.49
C LYS A 36 12.29 13.96 8.26
N PHE A 37 13.43 13.30 8.45
CA PHE A 37 14.23 12.74 7.36
C PHE A 37 13.44 11.80 6.45
N LEU A 38 12.60 10.92 7.02
CA LEU A 38 11.74 10.04 6.25
C LEU A 38 10.70 10.83 5.45
N LYS A 39 10.10 11.85 6.05
CA LYS A 39 9.14 12.72 5.36
C LYS A 39 9.80 13.47 4.19
N GLU A 40 10.98 14.02 4.36
CA GLU A 40 11.78 14.66 3.29
C GLU A 40 12.07 13.68 2.14
N ARG A 41 12.18 12.39 2.43
CA ARG A 41 12.33 11.34 1.41
C ARG A 41 11.00 10.89 0.79
N GLY A 42 9.89 11.55 1.16
CA GLY A 42 8.55 11.33 0.60
C GLY A 42 7.84 10.10 1.16
N TYR A 43 8.19 9.66 2.36
CA TYR A 43 7.36 8.75 3.12
C TYR A 43 6.25 9.53 3.82
N VAL A 44 5.07 8.90 3.94
CA VAL A 44 4.03 9.39 4.85
C VAL A 44 4.46 9.09 6.27
N VAL A 45 4.48 10.11 7.09
CA VAL A 45 4.83 9.99 8.51
C VAL A 45 3.75 10.64 9.35
N ASP A 46 3.11 9.86 10.19
CA ASP A 46 2.01 10.30 11.05
C ASP A 46 2.35 10.09 12.54
N PRO A 47 2.04 11.06 13.39
CA PRO A 47 1.61 12.43 13.07
C PRO A 47 2.69 13.23 12.36
N ASP A 48 2.33 14.30 11.65
CA ASP A 48 3.25 15.09 10.84
C ASP A 48 4.43 15.66 11.66
N PRO A 49 5.68 15.16 11.45
CA PRO A 49 6.83 15.59 12.24
C PRO A 49 7.28 17.02 11.95
N THR A 50 6.76 17.65 10.90
CA THR A 50 7.10 19.06 10.55
C THR A 50 6.15 20.05 11.22
N SER A 51 5.00 19.61 11.72
CA SER A 51 4.06 20.45 12.45
C SER A 51 4.64 20.94 13.78
N GLU A 52 4.59 22.24 14.04
CA GLU A 52 5.05 22.81 15.32
C GLU A 52 4.29 22.24 16.51
N THR A 53 3.00 22.02 16.37
CA THR A 53 2.15 21.44 17.42
C THR A 53 2.62 20.04 17.77
N ILE A 54 2.93 19.21 16.76
CA ILE A 54 3.44 17.85 16.94
C ILE A 54 4.83 17.85 17.56
N GLN A 55 5.71 18.77 17.14
CA GLN A 55 7.03 18.90 17.75
C GLN A 55 6.97 19.30 19.24
N LYS A 56 6.04 20.21 19.61
CA LYS A 56 5.79 20.56 21.00
C LYS A 56 5.25 19.37 21.79
N ALA A 57 4.31 18.61 21.22
CA ALA A 57 3.76 17.40 21.82
C ALA A 57 4.83 16.30 22.02
N TYR A 58 5.76 16.17 21.08
CA TYR A 58 6.87 15.24 21.20
C TYR A 58 7.86 15.67 22.30
N LYS A 59 8.22 16.95 22.38
CA LYS A 59 9.08 17.50 23.45
C LYS A 59 8.47 17.34 24.84
N SER A 60 7.15 17.49 24.96
CA SER A 60 6.42 17.29 26.24
C SER A 60 6.13 15.81 26.54
N ARG A 61 6.54 14.88 25.68
CA ARG A 61 6.26 13.43 25.74
C ARG A 61 4.78 13.04 25.65
N ALA A 62 3.89 13.94 25.21
CA ALA A 62 2.51 13.62 24.86
C ALA A 62 2.45 12.69 23.64
N ILE A 63 3.43 12.81 22.72
CA ILE A 63 3.69 11.86 21.64
C ILE A 63 5.07 11.24 21.87
N ARG A 64 5.21 9.94 21.65
CA ARG A 64 6.44 9.20 21.90
C ARG A 64 7.05 8.57 20.65
N SER A 65 6.28 8.48 19.57
CA SER A 65 6.70 7.88 18.31
C SER A 65 5.84 8.39 17.17
N PHE A 66 6.31 8.10 15.97
CA PHE A 66 5.65 8.36 14.70
C PHE A 66 5.46 7.03 13.98
N ALA A 67 4.48 6.93 13.11
CA ALA A 67 4.29 5.84 12.20
C ALA A 67 4.80 6.23 10.80
N ARG A 68 5.60 5.38 10.17
CA ARG A 68 5.98 5.55 8.78
C ARG A 68 5.14 4.62 7.92
N HIS A 69 4.45 5.18 6.95
CA HIS A 69 3.67 4.46 5.95
C HIS A 69 4.39 4.38 4.61
N SER A 70 3.93 3.50 3.74
CA SER A 70 4.39 3.42 2.36
C SER A 70 4.00 4.68 1.59
N ARG A 71 4.77 5.04 0.56
CA ARG A 71 4.42 6.13 -0.37
C ARG A 71 3.14 5.85 -1.15
N LEU A 72 2.87 4.57 -1.44
CA LEU A 72 1.66 4.13 -2.14
C LEU A 72 0.61 3.76 -1.10
N GLY A 73 -0.59 4.29 -1.23
CA GLY A 73 -1.67 4.07 -0.27
C GLY A 73 -1.60 4.96 0.97
N GLY A 74 -0.70 5.91 1.01
CA GLY A 74 -0.65 6.92 2.06
C GLY A 74 -1.72 8.00 1.90
N THR A 75 -1.91 8.78 2.96
CA THR A 75 -2.86 9.89 3.00
C THR A 75 -2.40 11.13 2.22
N ASP A 76 -1.27 11.05 1.50
CA ASP A 76 -0.70 12.18 0.76
C ASP A 76 -1.42 12.49 -0.55
N ALA A 77 -2.20 11.55 -1.06
CA ALA A 77 -3.01 11.79 -2.25
C ALA A 77 -4.34 12.46 -1.84
N PRO A 78 -4.58 13.71 -2.21
CA PRO A 78 -5.78 14.44 -1.81
C PRO A 78 -7.05 13.89 -2.48
N THR A 79 -6.92 13.19 -3.59
CA THR A 79 -8.03 12.56 -4.31
C THR A 79 -7.68 11.14 -4.78
N THR A 80 -8.71 10.36 -5.17
CA THR A 80 -8.51 9.04 -5.78
C THR A 80 -7.75 9.15 -7.11
N ASP A 81 -7.95 10.21 -7.86
CA ASP A 81 -7.26 10.43 -9.14
C ASP A 81 -5.77 10.70 -8.93
N ASP A 82 -5.42 11.49 -7.90
CA ASP A 82 -4.01 11.70 -7.53
C ASP A 82 -3.35 10.39 -7.08
N LEU A 83 -4.06 9.58 -6.31
CA LEU A 83 -3.57 8.27 -5.89
C LEU A 83 -3.35 7.33 -7.08
N LYS A 84 -4.30 7.32 -8.03
CA LYS A 84 -4.17 6.57 -9.28
C LYS A 84 -2.95 7.02 -10.07
N GLN A 85 -2.78 8.33 -10.24
CA GLN A 85 -1.64 8.88 -10.96
C GLN A 85 -0.32 8.45 -10.32
N GLN A 86 -0.17 8.59 -9.00
CA GLN A 86 1.03 8.15 -8.26
C GLN A 86 1.31 6.65 -8.44
N PHE A 87 0.25 5.84 -8.46
CA PHE A 87 0.37 4.40 -8.70
C PHE A 87 0.87 4.12 -10.11
N MET A 88 0.26 4.73 -11.14
CA MET A 88 0.65 4.57 -12.54
C MET A 88 2.10 5.00 -12.77
N GLU A 89 2.51 6.14 -12.22
CA GLU A 89 3.89 6.65 -12.30
C GLU A 89 4.90 5.66 -11.67
N ARG A 90 4.52 5.00 -10.56
CA ARG A 90 5.37 3.99 -9.93
C ARG A 90 5.50 2.75 -10.78
N VAL A 91 4.42 2.24 -11.36
CA VAL A 91 4.46 1.09 -12.27
C VAL A 91 5.32 1.40 -13.49
N GLU A 92 5.10 2.57 -14.10
CA GLU A 92 5.88 3.01 -15.26
C GLU A 92 7.37 3.16 -14.93
N TYR A 93 7.70 3.67 -13.74
CA TYR A 93 9.08 3.72 -13.27
C TYR A 93 9.73 2.33 -13.20
N LEU A 94 9.02 1.32 -12.68
CA LEU A 94 9.53 -0.04 -12.62
C LEU A 94 9.72 -0.64 -14.03
N ARG A 95 8.81 -0.37 -14.95
CA ARG A 95 8.96 -0.79 -16.36
C ARG A 95 10.19 -0.15 -17.03
N ARG A 96 10.41 1.14 -16.79
CA ARG A 96 11.64 1.81 -17.29
C ARG A 96 12.93 1.25 -16.70
N LEU A 97 12.88 0.66 -15.51
CA LEU A 97 14.02 -0.08 -14.94
C LEU A 97 14.23 -1.46 -15.57
N GLY A 98 13.33 -1.90 -16.47
CA GLY A 98 13.43 -3.17 -17.17
C GLY A 98 12.68 -4.33 -16.54
N PHE A 99 11.84 -4.10 -15.52
CA PHE A 99 10.95 -5.14 -15.01
C PHE A 99 9.76 -5.32 -15.94
N LYS A 100 9.59 -6.54 -16.45
CA LYS A 100 8.51 -6.87 -17.38
C LYS A 100 7.25 -7.34 -16.65
N ARG A 101 7.42 -8.08 -15.56
CA ARG A 101 6.32 -8.61 -14.75
C ARG A 101 6.23 -7.88 -13.41
N ILE A 102 5.06 -7.33 -13.12
CA ILE A 102 4.81 -6.54 -11.92
C ILE A 102 3.52 -7.04 -11.27
N SER A 103 3.58 -7.31 -9.97
CA SER A 103 2.41 -7.65 -9.17
C SER A 103 2.08 -6.60 -8.11
N LEU A 104 0.87 -6.65 -7.60
CA LEU A 104 0.39 -5.84 -6.49
C LEU A 104 0.00 -6.73 -5.33
N LYS A 105 0.47 -6.42 -4.12
CA LYS A 105 -0.04 -7.03 -2.90
C LYS A 105 -0.91 -6.04 -2.12
N THR A 106 -2.15 -6.43 -1.85
CA THR A 106 -3.10 -5.65 -1.06
C THR A 106 -3.06 -6.01 0.43
N GLY A 107 -3.90 -5.36 1.22
CA GLY A 107 -4.19 -5.68 2.61
C GLY A 107 -5.64 -6.11 2.82
N ALA A 108 -6.06 -6.17 4.07
CA ALA A 108 -7.42 -6.51 4.47
C ALA A 108 -8.37 -5.31 4.32
N TYR A 109 -8.40 -4.72 3.14
CA TYR A 109 -9.11 -3.50 2.82
C TYR A 109 -10.62 -3.63 2.95
N ASP A 110 -11.31 -2.50 3.06
CA ASP A 110 -12.74 -2.46 2.81
C ASP A 110 -13.05 -2.72 1.32
N MET A 111 -14.34 -2.90 1.01
CA MET A 111 -14.76 -3.26 -0.34
C MET A 111 -14.44 -2.19 -1.37
N GLN A 112 -14.45 -0.93 -0.99
CA GLN A 112 -14.08 0.19 -1.87
C GLN A 112 -12.58 0.19 -2.17
N GLY A 113 -11.75 0.00 -1.15
CA GLY A 113 -10.29 -0.10 -1.30
C GLY A 113 -9.88 -1.30 -2.15
N LEU A 114 -10.54 -2.45 -1.97
CA LEU A 114 -10.32 -3.63 -2.81
C LEU A 114 -10.68 -3.36 -4.28
N ALA A 115 -11.87 -2.80 -4.54
CA ALA A 115 -12.30 -2.45 -5.88
C ALA A 115 -11.36 -1.46 -6.57
N MET A 116 -10.89 -0.45 -5.82
CA MET A 116 -9.91 0.53 -6.30
C MET A 116 -8.58 -0.13 -6.64
N ALA A 117 -8.07 -1.03 -5.79
CA ALA A 117 -6.81 -1.72 -6.02
C ALA A 117 -6.86 -2.59 -7.29
N LEU A 118 -7.93 -3.36 -7.48
CA LEU A 118 -8.15 -4.18 -8.68
C LEU A 118 -8.29 -3.32 -9.93
N ARG A 119 -9.03 -2.22 -9.85
CA ARG A 119 -9.15 -1.28 -10.97
C ARG A 119 -7.81 -0.67 -11.36
N PHE A 120 -6.99 -0.25 -10.40
CA PHE A 120 -5.67 0.32 -10.69
C PHE A 120 -4.71 -0.72 -11.27
N ALA A 121 -4.78 -1.96 -10.76
CA ALA A 121 -4.00 -3.07 -11.29
C ALA A 121 -4.35 -3.38 -12.75
N ALA A 122 -5.64 -3.41 -13.09
CA ALA A 122 -6.13 -3.59 -14.46
C ALA A 122 -5.73 -2.43 -15.37
N ASP A 123 -5.96 -1.18 -14.95
CA ASP A 123 -5.58 0.02 -15.73
C ASP A 123 -4.06 0.10 -15.96
N ALA A 124 -3.26 -0.44 -15.05
CA ALA A 124 -1.79 -0.50 -15.15
C ALA A 124 -1.26 -1.75 -15.87
N ASN A 125 -2.13 -2.65 -16.32
CA ASN A 125 -1.78 -3.95 -16.92
C ASN A 125 -0.77 -4.70 -16.05
N LEU A 126 -1.08 -4.91 -14.77
CA LEU A 126 -0.27 -5.74 -13.90
C LEU A 126 -0.53 -7.22 -14.18
N ASP A 127 0.45 -8.07 -13.84
CA ASP A 127 0.37 -9.50 -14.14
C ASP A 127 -0.34 -10.30 -13.06
N LEU A 128 -0.31 -9.84 -11.81
CA LEU A 128 -0.85 -10.57 -10.66
C LEU A 128 -1.30 -9.62 -9.54
N VAL A 129 -2.39 -9.96 -8.87
CA VAL A 129 -2.80 -9.31 -7.62
C VAL A 129 -2.87 -10.31 -6.47
N THR A 130 -2.04 -10.12 -5.48
CA THR A 130 -2.07 -10.90 -4.23
C THR A 130 -2.99 -10.23 -3.22
N ILE A 131 -4.06 -10.91 -2.82
CA ILE A 131 -5.03 -10.42 -1.83
C ILE A 131 -4.72 -11.04 -0.48
N ASP A 132 -4.26 -10.24 0.45
CA ASP A 132 -3.88 -10.66 1.81
C ASP A 132 -4.92 -10.15 2.82
N GLY A 133 -5.87 -11.00 3.18
CA GLY A 133 -6.94 -10.68 4.11
C GLY A 133 -6.54 -10.81 5.58
N ALA A 134 -7.40 -10.37 6.47
CA ALA A 134 -7.23 -10.56 7.90
C ALA A 134 -7.29 -12.05 8.27
N GLY A 135 -6.38 -12.48 9.09
CA GLY A 135 -6.26 -13.89 9.50
C GLY A 135 -5.12 -14.09 10.48
N GLY A 136 -4.84 -13.12 11.32
CA GLY A 136 -3.77 -13.19 12.30
C GLY A 136 -3.09 -11.85 12.49
N GLY A 137 -2.02 -11.84 13.22
CA GLY A 137 -1.26 -10.64 13.50
C GLY A 137 0.24 -10.90 13.53
N THR A 138 0.99 -9.84 13.56
CA THR A 138 2.43 -9.84 13.82
C THR A 138 2.72 -8.91 14.97
N GLY A 139 3.91 -8.96 15.56
CA GLY A 139 4.31 -8.02 16.61
C GLY A 139 4.27 -6.54 16.22
N MET A 140 4.08 -6.25 14.93
CA MET A 140 3.96 -4.90 14.37
C MET A 140 2.53 -4.54 13.97
N SER A 141 1.57 -5.43 14.16
CA SER A 141 0.17 -5.16 13.79
C SER A 141 -0.46 -4.19 14.77
N PRO A 142 -1.19 -3.16 14.30
CA PRO A 142 -2.04 -2.36 15.17
C PRO A 142 -3.13 -3.25 15.80
N TRP A 143 -3.45 -3.03 17.05
CA TRP A 143 -4.42 -3.85 17.77
C TRP A 143 -5.82 -3.83 17.14
N ASN A 144 -6.24 -2.69 16.60
CA ASN A 144 -7.51 -2.53 15.91
C ASN A 144 -7.61 -3.38 14.64
N MET A 145 -6.50 -3.59 13.91
CA MET A 145 -6.46 -4.47 12.74
C MET A 145 -6.55 -5.95 13.14
N MET A 146 -6.03 -6.31 14.31
CA MET A 146 -6.12 -7.69 14.82
C MET A 146 -7.51 -8.02 15.36
N GLU A 147 -8.21 -7.02 15.89
CA GLU A 147 -9.46 -7.25 16.67
C GLU A 147 -10.73 -6.94 15.85
N HIS A 148 -10.73 -5.88 15.01
CA HIS A 148 -11.99 -5.34 14.53
C HIS A 148 -12.04 -4.94 13.04
N TRP A 149 -10.95 -4.58 12.40
CA TRP A 149 -10.99 -3.85 11.13
C TRP A 149 -10.50 -4.63 9.91
N GLY A 150 -9.93 -5.77 10.11
CA GLY A 150 -9.46 -6.57 8.99
C GLY A 150 -10.58 -7.44 8.40
N ILE A 151 -10.75 -7.45 7.09
CA ILE A 151 -11.68 -8.34 6.42
C ILE A 151 -11.00 -9.69 6.15
N PRO A 152 -11.58 -10.81 6.58
CA PRO A 152 -11.04 -12.14 6.31
C PRO A 152 -10.87 -12.43 4.82
N SER A 153 -9.82 -13.16 4.46
CA SER A 153 -9.45 -13.48 3.07
C SER A 153 -10.60 -14.10 2.27
N VAL A 154 -11.39 -14.98 2.90
CA VAL A 154 -12.53 -15.64 2.22
C VAL A 154 -13.55 -14.65 1.68
N HIS A 155 -13.82 -13.57 2.40
CA HIS A 155 -14.74 -12.53 1.97
C HIS A 155 -14.14 -11.63 0.90
N LEU A 156 -12.84 -11.28 1.06
CA LEU A 156 -12.14 -10.46 0.07
C LEU A 156 -12.02 -11.19 -1.27
N HIS A 157 -11.65 -12.48 -1.25
CA HIS A 157 -11.52 -13.26 -2.49
C HIS A 157 -12.87 -13.40 -3.20
N SER A 158 -13.96 -13.67 -2.47
CA SER A 158 -15.31 -13.72 -3.06
C SER A 158 -15.66 -12.41 -3.76
N LYS A 159 -15.40 -11.28 -3.14
CA LYS A 159 -15.65 -9.96 -3.75
C LYS A 159 -14.69 -9.61 -4.87
N ALA A 160 -13.45 -10.05 -4.79
CA ALA A 160 -12.48 -9.84 -5.86
C ALA A 160 -12.91 -10.50 -7.17
N VAL A 161 -13.49 -11.71 -7.11
CA VAL A 161 -14.06 -12.37 -8.30
C VAL A 161 -15.19 -11.54 -8.90
N GLU A 162 -16.15 -11.08 -8.10
CA GLU A 162 -17.26 -10.23 -8.58
C GLU A 162 -16.74 -8.94 -9.25
N TYR A 163 -15.70 -8.32 -8.68
CA TYR A 163 -15.09 -7.10 -9.25
C TYR A 163 -14.29 -7.40 -10.51
N ALA A 164 -13.58 -8.52 -10.55
CA ALA A 164 -12.85 -8.96 -11.73
C ALA A 164 -13.80 -9.20 -12.91
N ASP A 165 -14.91 -9.92 -12.67
CA ASP A 165 -15.94 -10.13 -13.67
C ASP A 165 -16.51 -8.81 -14.18
N THR A 166 -16.83 -7.88 -13.27
CA THR A 166 -17.33 -6.55 -13.64
C THR A 166 -16.32 -5.77 -14.48
N LEU A 167 -15.02 -5.81 -14.16
CA LEU A 167 -13.99 -5.15 -14.93
C LEU A 167 -13.85 -5.78 -16.34
N ALA A 168 -13.88 -7.10 -16.42
CA ALA A 168 -13.84 -7.84 -17.69
C ALA A 168 -15.04 -7.51 -18.59
N GLU A 169 -16.25 -7.41 -18.03
CA GLU A 169 -17.47 -6.98 -18.76
C GLU A 169 -17.31 -5.56 -19.34
N HIS A 170 -16.49 -4.71 -18.71
CA HIS A 170 -16.16 -3.38 -19.20
C HIS A 170 -14.93 -3.34 -20.12
N GLY A 171 -14.44 -4.49 -20.55
CA GLY A 171 -13.34 -4.63 -21.50
C GLY A 171 -11.94 -4.38 -20.93
N LEU A 172 -11.78 -4.47 -19.62
CA LEU A 172 -10.48 -4.39 -18.96
C LEU A 172 -9.86 -5.77 -18.81
N GLU A 173 -8.57 -5.88 -19.07
CA GLU A 173 -7.79 -7.07 -18.76
C GLU A 173 -7.52 -7.08 -17.26
N VAL A 174 -7.95 -8.14 -16.60
CA VAL A 174 -7.82 -8.28 -15.15
C VAL A 174 -6.62 -9.15 -14.85
N PRO A 175 -5.70 -8.71 -13.97
CA PRO A 175 -4.59 -9.54 -13.53
C PRO A 175 -5.04 -10.85 -12.87
N ASP A 176 -4.19 -11.89 -12.95
CA ASP A 176 -4.38 -13.15 -12.25
C ASP A 176 -4.42 -12.99 -10.71
#